data_b1bd0c4235b3f23b3411c2d07c98869d
#
_entry.id   b1bd0c4235b3f23b3411c2d07c98869d
#
_cell.length_a   1.000
_cell.length_b   1.000
_cell.length_c   1.000
_cell.angle_alpha   90.00
_cell.angle_beta   90.00
_cell.angle_gamma   90.00
#
_symmetry.space_group_name_H-M   'P 1'
#
loop_
_entity.id
_entity.type
_entity.pdbx_description
1 polymer ?
#
loop_
_entity_poly.entity_id
_entity_poly.type
_entity_poly.pdbx_seq_one_letter_code
_entity_poly.pdbx_strand_id
1 'polypeptide(L)'
;HTLEDMGPAPEPNLTVLYSSRLPENFKKYAADISVLTSSIQYENDDVMRPVWGDDYSICCCVSATETGKEIQFFGARANLAKCLLYAINGGVDEKTRDQVAPKYQAITSEYLDYDEVMDKYDTMLDWLAHLYVGTLNMIHYMHDKYYYEAAEMALIDTNVRRTFATGIAGFSHVVDSLSAIKYAKVKTVRDESGIVTDYEIEGDFPRYGNDDDRADEIAVWLLKTFLEKLKRRHTYRNSEPTTSILTITSNVVYGKATGSMPDGRRAGEPLSPGANPSYGAEQNGLLASLNSVAKLPYEWALDGISNTQTINPDALGHSEEERVDNLVQVLDGYFDQGAHHLNVNVFGKEKLIDAMEHPEKEEYANFTIRVSGYAVKFIDLTREQQMDVISRTCHATM
;
A
#
# COMPACT_ATOMS: atom_id res chain seq x y z
N HIS A 1 12.19 -1.01 25.93
CA HIS A 1 13.15 -1.98 26.53
C HIS A 1 13.26 -3.29 25.70
N THR A 2 12.16 -4.01 25.40
CA THR A 2 12.27 -5.27 24.66
C THR A 2 12.99 -5.10 23.31
N LEU A 3 12.67 -4.07 22.54
CA LEU A 3 13.31 -3.82 21.24
C LEU A 3 14.74 -3.31 21.38
N GLU A 4 15.01 -2.52 22.40
CA GLU A 4 16.34 -2.05 22.73
C GLU A 4 17.25 -3.23 23.13
N ASP A 5 16.75 -4.15 23.98
CA ASP A 5 17.49 -5.34 24.42
C ASP A 5 17.67 -6.38 23.31
N MET A 6 16.70 -6.53 22.43
CA MET A 6 16.76 -7.48 21.30
C MET A 6 17.53 -6.93 20.10
N GLY A 7 17.85 -5.64 20.10
CA GLY A 7 18.48 -4.98 18.96
C GLY A 7 17.58 -4.99 17.71
N PRO A 8 18.16 -4.86 16.52
CA PRO A 8 17.41 -4.77 15.26
C PRO A 8 16.89 -6.13 14.77
N ALA A 9 16.29 -6.93 15.67
CA ALA A 9 15.63 -8.17 15.27
C ALA A 9 14.32 -7.88 14.56
N PRO A 10 13.95 -8.61 13.48
CA PRO A 10 12.69 -8.40 12.79
C PRO A 10 11.46 -8.81 13.61
N GLU A 11 11.65 -9.68 14.60
CA GLU A 11 10.60 -10.19 15.47
C GLU A 11 10.96 -9.95 16.95
N PRO A 12 10.00 -9.63 17.82
CA PRO A 12 8.57 -9.49 17.52
C PRO A 12 8.26 -8.23 16.69
N ASN A 13 7.26 -8.32 15.80
CA ASN A 13 6.73 -7.16 15.08
C ASN A 13 5.91 -6.30 16.06
N LEU A 14 6.44 -5.17 16.48
CA LEU A 14 5.82 -4.31 17.49
C LEU A 14 5.06 -3.17 16.83
N THR A 15 3.77 -3.06 17.18
CA THR A 15 2.93 -1.92 16.80
C THR A 15 2.74 -1.00 18.01
N VAL A 16 3.03 0.28 17.84
CA VAL A 16 2.65 1.34 18.78
C VAL A 16 1.31 1.92 18.33
N LEU A 17 0.27 1.74 19.13
CA LEU A 17 -1.00 2.44 18.96
C LEU A 17 -0.79 3.91 19.36
N TYR A 18 -0.51 4.73 18.35
CA TYR A 18 -0.15 6.13 18.55
C TYR A 18 -1.40 6.99 18.73
N SER A 19 -1.36 7.87 19.72
CA SER A 19 -2.48 8.75 20.04
C SER A 19 -1.99 10.14 20.47
N SER A 20 -2.77 11.16 20.19
CA SER A 20 -2.57 12.51 20.70
C SER A 20 -2.47 12.56 22.23
N ARG A 21 -3.05 11.57 22.93
CA ARG A 21 -3.08 11.46 24.40
C ARG A 21 -1.85 10.80 25.02
N LEU A 22 -0.93 10.26 24.22
CA LEU A 22 0.29 9.64 24.74
C LEU A 22 1.20 10.68 25.39
N PRO A 23 1.83 10.37 26.55
CA PRO A 23 2.81 11.26 27.16
C PRO A 23 3.99 11.54 26.21
N GLU A 24 4.45 12.79 26.20
CA GLU A 24 5.55 13.22 25.31
C GLU A 24 6.82 12.37 25.47
N ASN A 25 7.18 12.05 26.72
CA ASN A 25 8.35 11.19 26.98
C ASN A 25 8.21 9.76 26.42
N PHE A 26 6.98 9.23 26.31
CA PHE A 26 6.74 7.95 25.65
C PHE A 26 6.89 8.08 24.12
N LYS A 27 6.34 9.15 23.54
CA LYS A 27 6.50 9.45 22.11
C LYS A 27 7.98 9.58 21.74
N LYS A 28 8.76 10.34 22.52
CA LYS A 28 10.21 10.49 22.33
C LYS A 28 10.95 9.17 22.45
N TYR A 29 10.62 8.33 23.43
CA TYR A 29 11.26 7.03 23.58
C TYR A 29 10.94 6.09 22.41
N ALA A 30 9.69 6.06 21.92
CA ALA A 30 9.34 5.28 20.74
C ALA A 30 10.05 5.78 19.47
N ALA A 31 10.15 7.11 19.30
CA ALA A 31 10.87 7.72 18.19
C ALA A 31 12.38 7.41 18.24
N ASP A 32 12.99 7.46 19.42
CA ASP A 32 14.39 7.09 19.64
C ASP A 32 14.66 5.65 19.20
N ILE A 33 13.84 4.70 19.62
CA ILE A 33 13.93 3.30 19.16
C ILE A 33 13.76 3.19 17.63
N SER A 34 12.92 4.01 17.01
CA SER A 34 12.75 4.00 15.54
C SER A 34 13.95 4.61 14.81
N VAL A 35 14.62 5.59 15.40
CA VAL A 35 15.88 6.15 14.85
C VAL A 35 17.01 5.13 14.93
N LEU A 36 17.07 4.35 16.01
CA LEU A 36 18.11 3.33 16.23
C LEU A 36 17.83 2.03 15.46
N THR A 37 16.57 1.66 15.35
CA THR A 37 16.16 0.37 14.74
C THR A 37 14.94 0.58 13.85
N SER A 38 14.70 -0.31 12.89
CA SER A 38 13.47 -0.30 12.07
C SER A 38 12.41 -1.27 12.62
N SER A 39 12.29 -1.42 13.94
CA SER A 39 11.50 -2.49 14.57
C SER A 39 10.08 -2.09 14.95
N ILE A 40 9.74 -0.78 14.95
CA ILE A 40 8.42 -0.27 15.32
C ILE A 40 7.64 0.14 14.08
N GLN A 41 6.35 -0.20 14.07
CA GLN A 41 5.34 0.47 13.26
C GLN A 41 4.39 1.27 14.14
N TYR A 42 3.80 2.31 13.58
CA TYR A 42 2.86 3.18 14.26
C TYR A 42 1.48 3.09 13.59
N GLU A 43 0.44 2.97 14.39
CA GLU A 43 -0.95 3.01 13.94
C GLU A 43 -1.76 3.99 14.79
N ASN A 44 -2.63 4.74 14.15
CA ASN A 44 -3.37 5.83 14.75
C ASN A 44 -4.55 5.34 15.58
N ASP A 45 -4.37 5.27 16.89
CA ASP A 45 -5.42 4.87 17.84
C ASP A 45 -6.63 5.83 17.81
N ASP A 46 -6.39 7.12 17.52
CA ASP A 46 -7.44 8.13 17.53
C ASP A 46 -8.45 7.96 16.38
N VAL A 47 -8.05 7.35 15.24
CA VAL A 47 -8.97 6.99 14.14
C VAL A 47 -9.48 5.56 14.23
N MET A 48 -8.75 4.65 14.89
CA MET A 48 -9.10 3.24 14.98
C MET A 48 -10.08 2.96 16.13
N ARG A 49 -9.84 3.51 17.30
CA ARG A 49 -10.66 3.32 18.51
C ARG A 49 -12.15 3.63 18.31
N PRO A 50 -12.55 4.69 17.58
CA PRO A 50 -13.96 4.96 17.29
C PRO A 50 -14.67 3.85 16.49
N VAL A 51 -13.91 3.07 15.70
CA VAL A 51 -14.43 1.98 14.87
C VAL A 51 -14.43 0.64 15.60
N TRP A 52 -13.34 0.35 16.34
CA TRP A 52 -13.05 -0.97 16.91
C TRP A 52 -13.25 -1.05 18.43
N GLY A 53 -13.58 0.07 19.07
CA GLY A 53 -13.72 0.13 20.54
C GLY A 53 -12.38 0.14 21.28
N ASP A 54 -12.42 -0.19 22.56
CA ASP A 54 -11.22 -0.13 23.42
C ASP A 54 -10.40 -1.43 23.43
N ASP A 55 -10.98 -2.53 22.96
CA ASP A 55 -10.41 -3.87 23.07
C ASP A 55 -10.17 -4.47 21.68
N TYR A 56 -9.31 -3.83 20.94
CA TYR A 56 -8.88 -4.31 19.63
C TYR A 56 -7.37 -4.59 19.59
N SER A 57 -6.96 -5.39 18.65
CA SER A 57 -5.56 -5.72 18.36
C SER A 57 -5.28 -5.60 16.87
N ILE A 58 -4.00 -5.46 16.52
CA ILE A 58 -3.56 -5.55 15.13
C ILE A 58 -3.34 -7.01 14.80
N CYS A 59 -4.23 -7.57 13.99
CA CYS A 59 -4.25 -9.00 13.71
C CYS A 59 -3.35 -9.44 12.57
N CYS A 60 -2.88 -8.49 11.77
CA CYS A 60 -1.98 -8.73 10.64
C CYS A 60 -0.97 -7.58 10.54
N CYS A 61 -0.65 -7.13 9.33
CA CYS A 61 0.31 -6.04 9.14
C CYS A 61 -0.23 -4.68 9.59
N VAL A 62 -1.50 -4.38 9.26
CA VAL A 62 -2.14 -3.07 9.47
C VAL A 62 -3.65 -3.18 9.74
N SER A 63 -4.18 -4.39 9.88
CA SER A 63 -5.62 -4.61 10.09
C SER A 63 -5.94 -4.71 11.57
N ALA A 64 -6.93 -3.96 12.02
CA ALA A 64 -7.47 -4.10 13.37
C ALA A 64 -8.61 -5.11 13.43
N THR A 65 -8.74 -5.79 14.55
CA THR A 65 -9.88 -6.65 14.88
C THR A 65 -10.25 -6.52 16.34
N GLU A 66 -11.54 -6.61 16.67
CA GLU A 66 -11.99 -6.72 18.06
C GLU A 66 -11.58 -8.09 18.60
N THR A 67 -10.77 -8.09 19.66
CA THR A 67 -10.20 -9.30 20.24
C THR A 67 -11.29 -10.23 20.76
N GLY A 68 -11.31 -11.46 20.25
CA GLY A 68 -12.28 -12.49 20.65
C GLY A 68 -13.72 -12.27 20.16
N LYS A 69 -14.00 -11.27 19.33
CA LYS A 69 -15.35 -10.95 18.85
C LYS A 69 -15.46 -10.95 17.33
N GLU A 70 -14.35 -10.99 16.62
CA GLU A 70 -14.33 -10.84 15.18
C GLU A 70 -13.59 -11.97 14.49
N ILE A 71 -14.09 -12.36 13.30
CA ILE A 71 -13.40 -13.20 12.33
C ILE A 71 -13.21 -12.40 11.05
N GLN A 72 -11.96 -12.31 10.60
CA GLN A 72 -11.59 -11.68 9.35
C GLN A 72 -11.40 -12.74 8.26
N PHE A 73 -12.26 -12.72 7.23
CA PHE A 73 -12.05 -13.49 6.02
C PHE A 73 -11.07 -12.75 5.12
N PHE A 74 -9.86 -13.24 5.03
CA PHE A 74 -8.75 -12.62 4.31
C PHE A 74 -8.39 -13.38 3.03
N GLY A 75 -7.95 -12.68 1.99
CA GLY A 75 -7.57 -13.28 0.71
C GLY A 75 -6.51 -12.47 -0.04
N ALA A 76 -6.42 -12.73 -1.36
CA ALA A 76 -5.50 -12.05 -2.25
C ALA A 76 -5.87 -10.57 -2.47
N ARG A 77 -4.96 -9.80 -3.08
CA ARG A 77 -5.22 -8.41 -3.49
C ARG A 77 -5.69 -8.35 -4.94
N ALA A 78 -6.53 -7.36 -5.25
CA ALA A 78 -6.90 -7.03 -6.63
C ALA A 78 -5.85 -6.09 -7.24
N ASN A 79 -5.31 -6.45 -8.40
CA ASN A 79 -4.38 -5.60 -9.13
C ASN A 79 -5.14 -4.58 -9.98
N LEU A 80 -5.36 -3.39 -9.43
CA LEU A 80 -6.10 -2.31 -10.10
C LEU A 80 -5.33 -1.72 -11.28
N ALA A 81 -3.99 -1.76 -11.26
CA ALA A 81 -3.16 -1.34 -12.37
C ALA A 81 -3.38 -2.22 -13.60
N LYS A 82 -3.42 -3.54 -13.41
CA LYS A 82 -3.74 -4.48 -14.49
C LYS A 82 -5.16 -4.28 -15.03
N CYS A 83 -6.12 -3.99 -14.13
CA CYS A 83 -7.51 -3.69 -14.49
C CYS A 83 -7.61 -2.45 -15.40
N LEU A 84 -6.81 -1.40 -15.17
CA LEU A 84 -6.75 -0.22 -16.03
C LEU A 84 -6.26 -0.58 -17.45
N LEU A 85 -5.24 -1.44 -17.55
CA LEU A 85 -4.75 -1.90 -18.84
C LEU A 85 -5.80 -2.75 -19.60
N TYR A 86 -6.58 -3.55 -18.88
CA TYR A 86 -7.73 -4.26 -19.48
C TYR A 86 -8.81 -3.30 -19.96
N ALA A 87 -9.09 -2.22 -19.23
CA ALA A 87 -10.05 -1.21 -19.67
C ALA A 87 -9.61 -0.55 -20.98
N ILE A 88 -8.32 -0.25 -21.13
CA ILE A 88 -7.76 0.35 -22.35
C ILE A 88 -7.79 -0.66 -23.52
N ASN A 89 -7.48 -1.94 -23.27
CA ASN A 89 -7.36 -2.97 -24.27
C ASN A 89 -8.62 -3.84 -24.48
N GLY A 90 -9.79 -3.39 -24.00
CA GLY A 90 -11.06 -4.10 -24.22
C GLY A 90 -11.12 -5.48 -23.58
N GLY A 91 -10.45 -5.68 -22.45
CA GLY A 91 -10.41 -6.92 -21.70
C GLY A 91 -9.32 -7.89 -22.11
N VAL A 92 -8.45 -7.50 -23.05
CA VAL A 92 -7.31 -8.31 -23.47
C VAL A 92 -6.09 -8.03 -22.61
N ASP A 93 -5.41 -9.08 -22.18
CA ASP A 93 -4.15 -8.99 -21.45
C ASP A 93 -3.02 -8.51 -22.38
N GLU A 94 -2.38 -7.42 -22.01
CA GLU A 94 -1.34 -6.76 -22.80
C GLU A 94 -0.02 -7.56 -22.88
N LYS A 95 0.14 -8.60 -22.06
CA LYS A 95 1.32 -9.47 -22.04
C LYS A 95 1.06 -10.82 -22.72
N THR A 96 -0.04 -11.50 -22.36
CA THR A 96 -0.35 -12.84 -22.89
C THR A 96 -1.18 -12.78 -24.17
N ARG A 97 -1.86 -11.68 -24.45
CA ARG A 97 -2.82 -11.49 -25.57
C ARG A 97 -4.11 -12.29 -25.42
N ASP A 98 -4.35 -12.85 -24.25
CA ASP A 98 -5.59 -13.57 -23.97
C ASP A 98 -6.73 -12.61 -23.64
N GLN A 99 -7.97 -12.97 -24.04
CA GLN A 99 -9.16 -12.29 -23.59
C GLN A 99 -9.46 -12.74 -22.15
N VAL A 100 -9.05 -11.95 -21.15
CA VAL A 100 -9.16 -12.27 -19.72
C VAL A 100 -10.44 -11.72 -19.11
N ALA A 101 -10.77 -10.47 -19.42
CA ALA A 101 -11.99 -9.81 -18.97
C ALA A 101 -13.09 -9.92 -20.05
N PRO A 102 -14.36 -9.58 -19.72
CA PRO A 102 -15.41 -9.49 -20.73
C PRO A 102 -14.98 -8.62 -21.92
N LYS A 103 -15.38 -9.01 -23.10
CA LYS A 103 -15.03 -8.28 -24.32
C LYS A 103 -15.77 -6.94 -24.37
N TYR A 104 -15.04 -5.87 -24.18
CA TYR A 104 -15.51 -4.50 -24.38
C TYR A 104 -14.85 -3.91 -25.63
N GLN A 105 -15.38 -2.76 -26.08
CA GLN A 105 -14.71 -2.00 -27.14
C GLN A 105 -13.41 -1.40 -26.58
N ALA A 106 -12.29 -1.81 -27.13
CA ALA A 106 -10.98 -1.24 -26.80
C ALA A 106 -10.92 0.24 -27.21
N ILE A 107 -10.11 1.01 -26.52
CA ILE A 107 -9.77 2.38 -26.93
C ILE A 107 -8.92 2.31 -28.18
N THR A 108 -9.32 2.97 -29.25
CA THR A 108 -8.62 2.94 -30.54
C THR A 108 -7.95 4.27 -30.89
N SER A 109 -8.23 5.33 -30.13
CA SER A 109 -7.63 6.65 -30.30
C SER A 109 -6.09 6.61 -30.14
N GLU A 110 -5.40 7.50 -30.84
CA GLU A 110 -3.96 7.67 -30.73
C GLU A 110 -3.56 8.22 -29.35
N TYR A 111 -4.34 9.19 -28.86
CA TYR A 111 -4.20 9.76 -27.53
C TYR A 111 -5.37 9.30 -26.66
N LEU A 112 -5.07 9.04 -25.38
CA LEU A 112 -6.09 8.67 -24.39
C LEU A 112 -6.91 9.88 -24.01
N ASP A 113 -8.24 9.74 -24.06
CA ASP A 113 -9.21 10.71 -23.54
C ASP A 113 -9.57 10.32 -22.10
N TYR A 114 -9.58 11.30 -21.20
CA TYR A 114 -9.79 11.04 -19.77
C TYR A 114 -11.19 10.49 -19.49
N ASP A 115 -12.23 11.09 -20.09
CA ASP A 115 -13.61 10.70 -19.83
C ASP A 115 -13.90 9.31 -20.41
N GLU A 116 -13.37 8.99 -21.61
CA GLU A 116 -13.46 7.64 -22.19
C GLU A 116 -12.76 6.61 -21.33
N VAL A 117 -11.54 6.90 -20.83
CA VAL A 117 -10.80 5.98 -19.95
C VAL A 117 -11.55 5.76 -18.65
N MET A 118 -12.08 6.82 -18.03
CA MET A 118 -12.82 6.72 -16.78
C MET A 118 -14.07 5.87 -16.90
N ASP A 119 -14.87 6.05 -17.96
CA ASP A 119 -16.08 5.23 -18.21
C ASP A 119 -15.74 3.74 -18.37
N LYS A 120 -14.75 3.43 -19.18
CA LYS A 120 -14.30 2.05 -19.38
C LYS A 120 -13.66 1.44 -18.12
N TYR A 121 -12.90 2.23 -17.39
CA TYR A 121 -12.27 1.77 -16.16
C TYR A 121 -13.29 1.52 -15.06
N ASP A 122 -14.29 2.40 -14.91
CA ASP A 122 -15.38 2.19 -13.95
C ASP A 122 -16.14 0.89 -14.24
N THR A 123 -16.44 0.62 -15.50
CA THR A 123 -17.07 -0.62 -15.94
C THR A 123 -16.17 -1.84 -15.63
N MET A 124 -14.87 -1.73 -15.89
CA MET A 124 -13.93 -2.81 -15.64
C MET A 124 -13.71 -3.07 -14.14
N LEU A 125 -13.72 -2.01 -13.32
CA LEU A 125 -13.69 -2.14 -11.86
C LEU A 125 -14.93 -2.89 -11.31
N ASP A 126 -16.10 -2.68 -11.92
CA ASP A 126 -17.31 -3.42 -11.52
C ASP A 126 -17.21 -4.91 -11.82
N TRP A 127 -16.67 -5.26 -13.01
CA TRP A 127 -16.36 -6.65 -13.35
C TRP A 127 -15.33 -7.25 -12.41
N LEU A 128 -14.24 -6.52 -12.13
CA LEU A 128 -13.19 -6.98 -11.23
C LEU A 128 -13.73 -7.22 -9.83
N ALA A 129 -14.54 -6.31 -9.29
CA ALA A 129 -15.19 -6.48 -7.99
C ALA A 129 -16.06 -7.75 -7.93
N HIS A 130 -16.80 -8.06 -9.01
CA HIS A 130 -17.59 -9.28 -9.11
C HIS A 130 -16.70 -10.54 -9.11
N LEU A 131 -15.67 -10.57 -9.95
CA LEU A 131 -14.72 -11.68 -10.04
C LEU A 131 -14.00 -11.89 -8.71
N TYR A 132 -13.51 -10.80 -8.12
CA TYR A 132 -12.70 -10.81 -6.90
C TYR A 132 -13.50 -11.34 -5.70
N VAL A 133 -14.69 -10.78 -5.44
CA VAL A 133 -15.56 -11.27 -4.36
C VAL A 133 -16.00 -12.71 -4.61
N GLY A 134 -16.35 -13.07 -5.85
CA GLY A 134 -16.71 -14.44 -6.21
C GLY A 134 -15.58 -15.44 -5.93
N THR A 135 -14.35 -15.07 -6.27
CA THR A 135 -13.15 -15.89 -6.02
C THR A 135 -12.87 -16.04 -4.53
N LEU A 136 -12.93 -14.95 -3.76
CA LEU A 136 -12.74 -15.01 -2.31
C LEU A 136 -13.85 -15.84 -1.62
N ASN A 137 -15.09 -15.73 -2.06
CA ASN A 137 -16.19 -16.57 -1.57
C ASN A 137 -15.90 -18.05 -1.75
N MET A 138 -15.36 -18.46 -2.90
CA MET A 138 -14.97 -19.85 -3.16
C MET A 138 -13.82 -20.29 -2.26
N ILE A 139 -12.82 -19.43 -2.06
CA ILE A 139 -11.67 -19.71 -1.18
C ILE A 139 -12.16 -19.96 0.25
N HIS A 140 -12.99 -19.06 0.80
CA HIS A 140 -13.50 -19.21 2.17
C HIS A 140 -14.45 -20.40 2.32
N TYR A 141 -15.28 -20.65 1.32
CA TYR A 141 -16.10 -21.88 1.31
C TYR A 141 -15.23 -23.15 1.35
N MET A 142 -14.14 -23.19 0.59
CA MET A 142 -13.22 -24.32 0.58
C MET A 142 -12.45 -24.47 1.90
N HIS A 143 -12.08 -23.37 2.55
CA HIS A 143 -11.48 -23.41 3.88
C HIS A 143 -12.48 -24.00 4.91
N ASP A 144 -13.72 -23.53 4.90
CA ASP A 144 -14.75 -23.99 5.83
C ASP A 144 -15.15 -25.45 5.62
N LYS A 145 -15.04 -25.98 4.41
CA LYS A 145 -15.19 -27.40 4.15
C LYS A 145 -14.26 -28.26 5.01
N TYR A 146 -13.13 -27.69 5.43
CA TYR A 146 -12.16 -28.32 6.32
C TYR A 146 -12.21 -27.76 7.75
N TYR A 147 -13.36 -27.24 8.17
CA TYR A 147 -13.63 -26.75 9.53
C TYR A 147 -12.80 -25.53 9.96
N TYR A 148 -12.37 -24.68 9.03
CA TYR A 148 -11.57 -23.51 9.34
C TYR A 148 -12.26 -22.56 10.32
N GLU A 149 -13.47 -22.06 10.01
CA GLU A 149 -14.20 -21.17 10.90
C GLU A 149 -14.57 -21.86 12.22
N ALA A 150 -14.94 -23.14 12.19
CA ALA A 150 -15.28 -23.88 13.41
C ALA A 150 -14.10 -24.02 14.37
N ALA A 151 -12.86 -24.09 13.85
CA ALA A 151 -11.66 -24.06 14.68
C ALA A 151 -11.41 -22.69 15.30
N GLU A 152 -11.58 -21.62 14.52
CA GLU A 152 -11.45 -20.23 14.99
C GLU A 152 -12.51 -19.88 16.04
N MET A 153 -13.74 -20.35 15.86
CA MET A 153 -14.86 -20.11 16.80
C MET A 153 -14.60 -20.60 18.23
N ALA A 154 -13.64 -21.49 18.45
CA ALA A 154 -13.26 -21.92 19.80
C ALA A 154 -12.69 -20.78 20.66
N LEU A 155 -12.22 -19.71 20.03
CA LEU A 155 -11.59 -18.54 20.67
C LEU A 155 -12.44 -17.27 20.55
N ILE A 156 -13.62 -17.37 19.95
CA ILE A 156 -14.47 -16.23 19.60
C ILE A 156 -15.78 -16.27 20.41
N ASP A 157 -16.31 -15.11 20.73
CA ASP A 157 -17.58 -14.91 21.41
C ASP A 157 -18.77 -15.41 20.56
N THR A 158 -19.92 -15.63 21.20
CA THR A 158 -21.12 -16.13 20.51
C THR A 158 -21.71 -15.15 19.49
N ASN A 159 -21.49 -13.86 19.67
CA ASN A 159 -21.95 -12.82 18.75
C ASN A 159 -20.75 -12.34 17.88
N VAL A 160 -20.51 -13.03 16.77
CA VAL A 160 -19.36 -12.82 15.93
C VAL A 160 -19.61 -11.77 14.87
N ARG A 161 -18.79 -10.71 14.84
CA ARG A 161 -18.65 -9.83 13.67
C ARG A 161 -17.78 -10.54 12.61
N ARG A 162 -18.22 -10.53 11.37
CA ARG A 162 -17.46 -11.09 10.25
C ARG A 162 -17.09 -9.99 9.29
N THR A 163 -15.80 -9.75 9.10
CA THR A 163 -15.28 -8.86 8.07
C THR A 163 -14.76 -9.64 6.87
N PHE A 164 -14.86 -9.04 5.70
CA PHE A 164 -14.42 -9.61 4.43
C PHE A 164 -13.27 -8.74 3.90
N ALA A 165 -12.06 -9.09 4.31
CA ALA A 165 -10.87 -8.34 4.03
C ALA A 165 -10.48 -8.43 2.55
N THR A 166 -10.59 -7.31 1.86
CA THR A 166 -10.12 -7.14 0.50
C THR A 166 -8.85 -6.29 0.46
N GLY A 167 -8.18 -6.21 -0.67
CA GLY A 167 -6.97 -5.41 -0.78
C GLY A 167 -6.68 -4.94 -2.19
N ILE A 168 -5.99 -3.81 -2.26
CA ILE A 168 -5.62 -3.11 -3.49
C ILE A 168 -4.12 -3.23 -3.72
N ALA A 169 -3.72 -3.57 -4.96
CA ALA A 169 -2.36 -3.46 -5.48
C ALA A 169 -2.33 -2.50 -6.67
N GLY A 170 -1.22 -1.76 -6.83
CA GLY A 170 -1.01 -0.82 -7.93
C GLY A 170 -1.73 0.51 -7.77
N PHE A 171 -2.09 0.87 -6.54
CA PHE A 171 -2.89 2.05 -6.20
C PHE A 171 -2.31 3.35 -6.77
N SER A 172 -1.10 3.73 -6.37
CA SER A 172 -0.46 4.99 -6.79
C SER A 172 -0.19 5.04 -8.30
N HIS A 173 0.18 3.91 -8.93
CA HIS A 173 0.36 3.86 -10.39
C HIS A 173 -0.93 4.11 -11.17
N VAL A 174 -2.09 3.67 -10.65
CA VAL A 174 -3.40 4.00 -11.24
C VAL A 174 -3.69 5.49 -11.07
N VAL A 175 -3.46 6.04 -9.88
CA VAL A 175 -3.66 7.46 -9.60
C VAL A 175 -2.84 8.32 -10.55
N ASP A 176 -1.54 8.05 -10.65
CA ASP A 176 -0.62 8.77 -11.52
C ASP A 176 -0.95 8.59 -13.01
N SER A 177 -1.39 7.39 -13.41
CA SER A 177 -1.83 7.12 -14.78
C SER A 177 -3.08 7.93 -15.17
N LEU A 178 -4.06 7.98 -14.29
CA LEU A 178 -5.28 8.78 -14.51
C LEU A 178 -4.97 10.27 -14.48
N SER A 179 -4.04 10.71 -13.61
CA SER A 179 -3.55 12.07 -13.59
C SER A 179 -2.82 12.44 -14.88
N ALA A 180 -1.93 11.57 -15.38
CA ALA A 180 -1.23 11.77 -16.64
C ALA A 180 -2.22 11.93 -17.81
N ILE A 181 -3.22 11.05 -17.91
CA ILE A 181 -4.25 11.10 -18.94
C ILE A 181 -5.09 12.40 -18.86
N LYS A 182 -5.33 12.90 -17.64
CA LYS A 182 -6.14 14.09 -17.40
C LYS A 182 -5.39 15.41 -17.68
N TYR A 183 -4.12 15.47 -17.35
CA TYR A 183 -3.36 16.74 -17.30
C TYR A 183 -2.22 16.84 -18.31
N ALA A 184 -1.79 15.72 -18.90
CA ALA A 184 -0.79 15.66 -19.96
C ALA A 184 -1.43 15.09 -21.25
N LYS A 185 -0.59 14.82 -22.26
CA LYS A 185 -1.00 14.08 -23.45
C LYS A 185 -0.37 12.70 -23.41
N VAL A 186 -1.18 11.66 -23.34
CA VAL A 186 -0.72 10.28 -23.31
C VAL A 186 -1.05 9.61 -24.63
N LYS A 187 -0.01 9.35 -25.43
CA LYS A 187 -0.12 8.65 -26.71
C LYS A 187 0.05 7.16 -26.51
N THR A 188 -0.81 6.37 -27.13
CA THR A 188 -0.75 4.91 -27.09
C THR A 188 0.25 4.37 -28.09
N VAL A 189 1.12 3.44 -27.66
CA VAL A 189 1.99 2.65 -28.52
C VAL A 189 1.41 1.25 -28.64
N ARG A 190 1.09 0.84 -29.89
CA ARG A 190 0.41 -0.42 -30.17
C ARG A 190 1.33 -1.39 -30.90
N ASP A 191 1.15 -2.67 -30.62
CA ASP A 191 1.78 -3.74 -31.41
C ASP A 191 1.00 -4.03 -32.71
N GLU A 192 1.49 -5.00 -33.47
CA GLU A 192 0.89 -5.41 -34.74
C GLU A 192 -0.56 -5.93 -34.60
N SER A 193 -0.95 -6.39 -33.43
CA SER A 193 -2.31 -6.84 -33.12
C SER A 193 -3.25 -5.71 -32.72
N GLY A 194 -2.72 -4.50 -32.58
CA GLY A 194 -3.47 -3.31 -32.12
C GLY A 194 -3.58 -3.18 -30.60
N ILE A 195 -2.95 -4.05 -29.84
CA ILE A 195 -2.92 -3.98 -28.37
C ILE A 195 -1.96 -2.88 -27.93
N VAL A 196 -2.40 -2.04 -27.00
CA VAL A 196 -1.54 -1.02 -26.38
C VAL A 196 -0.56 -1.70 -25.42
N THR A 197 0.71 -1.52 -25.69
CA THR A 197 1.83 -2.16 -24.97
C THR A 197 2.75 -1.17 -24.27
N ASP A 198 2.72 0.10 -24.69
CA ASP A 198 3.52 1.17 -24.09
C ASP A 198 2.84 2.54 -24.31
N TYR A 199 3.39 3.58 -23.70
CA TYR A 199 2.85 4.93 -23.74
C TYR A 199 3.96 5.96 -23.91
N GLU A 200 3.69 7.03 -24.67
CA GLU A 200 4.51 8.22 -24.79
C GLU A 200 3.78 9.37 -24.10
N ILE A 201 4.44 10.05 -23.16
CA ILE A 201 3.82 11.11 -22.35
C ILE A 201 4.45 12.44 -22.75
N GLU A 202 3.61 13.39 -23.16
CA GLU A 202 4.01 14.75 -23.50
C GLU A 202 3.43 15.73 -22.47
N GLY A 203 4.29 16.46 -21.78
CA GLY A 203 3.93 17.44 -20.75
C GLY A 203 4.02 16.88 -19.34
N ASP A 204 3.85 17.79 -18.37
CA ASP A 204 3.89 17.49 -16.95
C ASP A 204 2.49 17.24 -16.39
N PHE A 205 2.40 16.45 -15.35
CA PHE A 205 1.15 16.16 -14.64
C PHE A 205 1.38 16.05 -13.13
N PRO A 206 0.37 16.38 -12.31
CA PRO A 206 0.47 16.23 -10.86
C PRO A 206 0.60 14.74 -10.50
N ARG A 207 1.55 14.43 -9.61
CA ARG A 207 1.78 13.08 -9.12
C ARG A 207 1.38 12.95 -7.67
N TYR A 208 0.79 11.83 -7.32
CA TYR A 208 0.47 11.47 -5.95
C TYR A 208 1.74 11.42 -5.09
N GLY A 209 1.64 11.95 -3.86
CA GLY A 209 2.78 12.06 -2.94
C GLY A 209 3.48 13.42 -2.94
N ASN A 210 2.82 14.47 -3.46
CA ASN A 210 3.35 15.83 -3.52
C ASN A 210 2.41 16.88 -2.91
N ASP A 211 1.40 16.45 -2.15
CA ASP A 211 0.36 17.30 -1.55
C ASP A 211 -0.39 18.14 -2.59
N ASP A 212 -0.66 17.53 -3.75
CA ASP A 212 -1.38 18.16 -4.85
C ASP A 212 -2.79 17.56 -4.95
N ASP A 213 -3.80 18.35 -4.59
CA ASP A 213 -5.20 17.92 -4.56
C ASP A 213 -5.69 17.34 -5.89
N ARG A 214 -5.10 17.77 -7.02
CA ARG A 214 -5.47 17.25 -8.34
C ARG A 214 -5.18 15.76 -8.51
N ALA A 215 -4.10 15.26 -7.88
CA ALA A 215 -3.76 13.84 -7.84
C ALA A 215 -4.42 13.14 -6.64
N ASP A 216 -4.42 13.81 -5.47
CA ASP A 216 -4.90 13.23 -4.22
C ASP A 216 -6.43 12.97 -4.27
N GLU A 217 -7.22 13.82 -4.95
CA GLU A 217 -8.64 13.58 -5.20
C GLU A 217 -8.89 12.33 -6.05
N ILE A 218 -8.03 12.04 -7.03
CA ILE A 218 -8.11 10.80 -7.81
C ILE A 218 -7.84 9.59 -6.91
N ALA A 219 -6.89 9.69 -5.98
CA ALA A 219 -6.59 8.64 -5.02
C ALA A 219 -7.79 8.34 -4.11
N VAL A 220 -8.42 9.37 -3.56
CA VAL A 220 -9.64 9.24 -2.74
C VAL A 220 -10.79 8.65 -3.55
N TRP A 221 -10.99 9.11 -4.79
CA TRP A 221 -12.00 8.57 -5.69
C TRP A 221 -11.80 7.08 -5.95
N LEU A 222 -10.57 6.66 -6.26
CA LEU A 222 -10.24 5.26 -6.56
C LEU A 222 -10.57 4.34 -5.38
N LEU A 223 -10.14 4.73 -4.17
CA LEU A 223 -10.42 3.97 -2.95
C LEU A 223 -11.91 3.81 -2.71
N LYS A 224 -12.65 4.92 -2.71
CA LYS A 224 -14.11 4.93 -2.46
C LYS A 224 -14.87 4.14 -3.51
N THR A 225 -14.59 4.38 -4.79
CA THR A 225 -15.27 3.70 -5.90
C THR A 225 -15.09 2.20 -5.85
N PHE A 226 -13.87 1.71 -5.60
CA PHE A 226 -13.63 0.27 -5.55
C PHE A 226 -14.33 -0.39 -4.37
N LEU A 227 -14.26 0.18 -3.16
CA LEU A 227 -14.96 -0.35 -2.00
C LEU A 227 -16.49 -0.35 -2.19
N GLU A 228 -17.07 0.71 -2.76
CA GLU A 228 -18.51 0.74 -3.07
C GLU A 228 -18.92 -0.39 -4.01
N LYS A 229 -18.10 -0.70 -5.02
CA LYS A 229 -18.37 -1.82 -5.93
C LYS A 229 -18.28 -3.17 -5.23
N LEU A 230 -17.35 -3.34 -4.29
CA LEU A 230 -17.24 -4.54 -3.45
C LEU A 230 -18.47 -4.69 -2.55
N LYS A 231 -18.92 -3.62 -1.88
CA LYS A 231 -20.11 -3.61 -0.99
C LYS A 231 -21.42 -3.97 -1.69
N ARG A 232 -21.49 -3.84 -3.01
CA ARG A 232 -22.67 -4.26 -3.80
C ARG A 232 -22.73 -5.77 -4.04
N ARG A 233 -21.70 -6.54 -3.64
CA ARG A 233 -21.59 -7.99 -3.89
C ARG A 233 -21.97 -8.77 -2.66
N HIS A 234 -22.51 -9.95 -2.88
CA HIS A 234 -22.79 -10.90 -1.80
C HIS A 234 -21.49 -11.56 -1.35
N THR A 235 -21.17 -11.40 -0.08
CA THR A 235 -19.95 -11.94 0.55
C THR A 235 -20.22 -13.22 1.31
N TYR A 236 -19.20 -14.03 1.49
CA TYR A 236 -19.27 -15.26 2.24
C TYR A 236 -19.79 -15.00 3.66
N ARG A 237 -20.83 -15.76 4.07
CA ARG A 237 -21.52 -15.62 5.37
C ARG A 237 -22.02 -14.19 5.68
N ASN A 238 -22.35 -13.41 4.66
CA ASN A 238 -22.77 -12.02 4.80
C ASN A 238 -21.76 -11.15 5.58
N SER A 239 -20.46 -11.47 5.45
CA SER A 239 -19.41 -10.68 6.06
C SER A 239 -19.32 -9.26 5.47
N GLU A 240 -18.93 -8.31 6.29
CA GLU A 240 -18.83 -6.89 5.92
C GLU A 240 -17.57 -6.66 5.05
N PRO A 241 -17.70 -6.19 3.79
CA PRO A 241 -16.53 -5.86 2.99
C PRO A 241 -15.74 -4.70 3.58
N THR A 242 -14.48 -4.96 3.87
CA THR A 242 -13.45 -3.99 4.21
C THR A 242 -12.38 -3.97 3.12
N THR A 243 -11.45 -3.04 3.13
CA THR A 243 -10.35 -3.02 2.17
C THR A 243 -9.08 -2.49 2.78
N SER A 244 -7.96 -2.90 2.20
CA SER A 244 -6.63 -2.37 2.53
C SER A 244 -5.92 -1.84 1.28
N ILE A 245 -5.02 -0.89 1.49
CA ILE A 245 -4.02 -0.52 0.50
C ILE A 245 -2.68 -1.05 1.02
N LEU A 246 -2.41 -2.32 0.73
CA LEU A 246 -1.27 -3.06 1.27
C LEU A 246 -0.86 -4.16 0.30
N THR A 247 0.43 -4.27 -0.03
CA THR A 247 0.96 -5.31 -0.94
C THR A 247 2.00 -6.22 -0.32
N ILE A 248 2.52 -5.89 0.86
CA ILE A 248 3.68 -6.56 1.44
C ILE A 248 4.85 -6.49 0.43
N THR A 249 5.57 -7.59 0.18
CA THR A 249 6.58 -7.71 -0.90
C THR A 249 6.01 -8.25 -2.21
N SER A 250 4.70 -8.51 -2.28
CA SER A 250 4.03 -9.01 -3.50
C SER A 250 3.96 -7.97 -4.62
N ASN A 251 4.23 -6.69 -4.33
CA ASN A 251 4.33 -5.60 -5.30
C ASN A 251 5.28 -5.95 -6.46
N VAL A 252 6.38 -6.66 -6.19
CA VAL A 252 7.32 -7.16 -7.20
C VAL A 252 6.64 -8.17 -8.14
N VAL A 253 5.90 -9.13 -7.58
CA VAL A 253 5.20 -10.16 -8.36
C VAL A 253 4.08 -9.55 -9.19
N TYR A 254 3.28 -8.66 -8.60
CA TYR A 254 2.23 -7.93 -9.34
C TYR A 254 2.84 -7.08 -10.46
N GLY A 255 3.97 -6.42 -10.20
CA GLY A 255 4.68 -5.64 -11.20
C GLY A 255 5.14 -6.48 -12.39
N LYS A 256 5.71 -7.67 -12.15
CA LYS A 256 6.10 -8.61 -13.20
C LYS A 256 4.92 -9.02 -14.10
N ALA A 257 3.73 -9.12 -13.55
CA ALA A 257 2.52 -9.46 -14.31
C ALA A 257 1.91 -8.27 -15.06
N THR A 258 2.32 -7.04 -14.79
CA THR A 258 1.72 -5.80 -15.30
C THR A 258 2.59 -5.19 -16.41
N GLY A 259 1.97 -4.81 -17.54
CA GLY A 259 2.60 -4.10 -18.66
C GLY A 259 3.01 -2.67 -18.33
N SER A 260 3.52 -1.93 -19.32
CA SER A 260 3.76 -0.48 -19.17
C SER A 260 2.48 0.27 -18.87
N MET A 261 2.58 1.38 -18.14
CA MET A 261 1.43 2.16 -17.68
C MET A 261 1.51 3.62 -18.13
N PRO A 262 0.36 4.32 -18.21
CA PRO A 262 0.29 5.71 -18.63
C PRO A 262 1.05 6.72 -17.75
N ASP A 263 1.46 6.34 -16.53
CA ASP A 263 2.29 7.15 -15.63
C ASP A 263 3.78 7.14 -15.98
N GLY A 264 4.19 6.30 -16.94
CA GLY A 264 5.58 6.10 -17.38
C GLY A 264 6.25 4.85 -16.78
N ARG A 265 5.58 4.09 -15.88
CA ARG A 265 6.08 2.82 -15.36
C ARG A 265 6.26 1.82 -16.51
N ARG A 266 7.40 1.14 -16.56
CA ARG A 266 7.71 0.14 -17.58
C ARG A 266 7.18 -1.24 -17.22
N ALA A 267 6.90 -2.03 -18.26
CA ALA A 267 6.45 -3.42 -18.11
C ALA A 267 7.42 -4.24 -17.26
N GLY A 268 6.90 -4.93 -16.26
CA GLY A 268 7.69 -5.81 -15.39
C GLY A 268 8.37 -5.14 -14.20
N GLU A 269 8.44 -3.81 -14.14
CA GLU A 269 8.93 -3.11 -12.95
C GLU A 269 8.00 -3.35 -11.75
N PRO A 270 8.52 -3.37 -10.51
CA PRO A 270 7.69 -3.46 -9.31
C PRO A 270 6.61 -2.38 -9.28
N LEU A 271 5.43 -2.71 -8.73
CA LEU A 271 4.46 -1.70 -8.32
C LEU A 271 4.90 -1.08 -6.99
N SER A 272 4.47 0.14 -6.69
CA SER A 272 4.74 0.74 -5.39
C SER A 272 4.03 -0.04 -4.28
N PRO A 273 4.67 -0.22 -3.10
CA PRO A 273 4.09 -0.98 -2.01
C PRO A 273 3.01 -0.17 -1.28
N GLY A 274 1.87 -0.81 -1.01
CA GLY A 274 0.79 -0.19 -0.25
C GLY A 274 0.32 1.14 -0.85
N ALA A 275 0.15 2.13 0.01
CA ALA A 275 -0.26 3.49 -0.35
C ALA A 275 0.93 4.43 -0.62
N ASN A 276 2.15 3.90 -0.66
CA ASN A 276 3.31 4.70 -1.03
C ASN A 276 3.15 5.30 -2.43
N PRO A 277 3.59 6.53 -2.65
CA PRO A 277 3.66 7.12 -3.99
C PRO A 277 4.49 6.28 -4.96
N SER A 278 4.27 6.51 -6.25
CA SER A 278 5.02 5.84 -7.32
C SER A 278 6.51 6.19 -7.23
N TYR A 279 7.38 5.26 -7.63
CA TYR A 279 8.83 5.48 -7.57
C TYR A 279 9.25 6.72 -8.35
N GLY A 280 9.95 7.63 -7.66
CA GLY A 280 10.40 8.91 -8.22
C GLY A 280 9.29 9.97 -8.37
N ALA A 281 8.06 9.71 -7.90
CA ALA A 281 6.99 10.69 -7.92
C ALA A 281 7.14 11.78 -6.85
N GLU A 282 7.70 11.42 -5.70
CA GLU A 282 7.86 12.28 -4.53
C GLU A 282 8.97 13.30 -4.77
N GLN A 283 8.61 14.55 -5.04
CA GLN A 283 9.57 15.64 -5.35
C GLN A 283 9.53 16.76 -4.32
N ASN A 284 8.47 16.83 -3.50
CA ASN A 284 8.24 17.93 -2.57
C ASN A 284 8.62 17.59 -1.11
N GLY A 285 9.40 16.53 -0.90
CA GLY A 285 9.89 16.12 0.41
C GLY A 285 8.94 15.22 1.21
N LEU A 286 9.38 14.84 2.39
CA LEU A 286 8.69 13.88 3.26
C LEU A 286 7.29 14.34 3.64
N LEU A 287 7.15 15.60 4.08
CA LEU A 287 5.87 16.10 4.58
C LEU A 287 4.80 16.14 3.50
N ALA A 288 5.15 16.50 2.27
CA ALA A 288 4.21 16.47 1.15
C ALA A 288 3.76 15.05 0.81
N SER A 289 4.68 14.08 0.87
CA SER A 289 4.35 12.66 0.69
C SER A 289 3.38 12.18 1.77
N LEU A 290 3.65 12.48 3.02
CA LEU A 290 2.79 12.14 4.14
C LEU A 290 1.41 12.80 4.04
N ASN A 291 1.34 14.08 3.68
CA ASN A 291 0.08 14.81 3.51
C ASN A 291 -0.81 14.16 2.44
N SER A 292 -0.26 13.76 1.29
CA SER A 292 -1.03 13.05 0.26
C SER A 292 -1.63 11.75 0.79
N VAL A 293 -0.85 10.94 1.55
CA VAL A 293 -1.35 9.68 2.13
C VAL A 293 -2.38 9.96 3.22
N ALA A 294 -2.21 10.99 4.04
CA ALA A 294 -3.13 11.35 5.12
C ALA A 294 -4.54 11.74 4.62
N LYS A 295 -4.67 12.19 3.36
CA LYS A 295 -5.97 12.49 2.74
C LYS A 295 -6.81 11.24 2.44
N LEU A 296 -6.23 10.03 2.49
CA LEU A 296 -6.96 8.78 2.31
C LEU A 296 -7.79 8.47 3.56
N PRO A 297 -9.13 8.47 3.47
CA PRO A 297 -9.97 8.34 4.65
C PRO A 297 -9.99 6.89 5.16
N TYR A 298 -9.62 6.69 6.43
CA TYR A 298 -9.51 5.37 7.06
C TYR A 298 -10.84 4.60 7.06
N GLU A 299 -11.97 5.27 7.21
CA GLU A 299 -13.29 4.63 7.19
C GLU A 299 -13.63 3.92 5.87
N TRP A 300 -12.87 4.19 4.80
CA TRP A 300 -12.97 3.51 3.51
C TRP A 300 -11.89 2.44 3.31
N ALA A 301 -11.00 2.27 4.27
CA ALA A 301 -9.91 1.30 4.22
C ALA A 301 -9.66 0.66 5.59
N LEU A 302 -10.69 0.05 6.17
CA LEU A 302 -10.66 -0.50 7.54
C LEU A 302 -9.67 -1.64 7.74
N ASP A 303 -9.20 -2.29 6.67
CA ASP A 303 -8.10 -3.26 6.71
C ASP A 303 -6.72 -2.59 6.60
N GLY A 304 -6.68 -1.26 6.58
CA GLY A 304 -5.50 -0.45 6.74
C GLY A 304 -4.91 0.15 5.47
N ILE A 305 -4.19 1.25 5.67
CA ILE A 305 -3.49 2.03 4.65
C ILE A 305 -2.00 1.97 4.98
N SER A 306 -1.29 1.05 4.34
CA SER A 306 0.15 0.86 4.61
C SER A 306 0.97 1.96 3.96
N ASN A 307 1.72 2.69 4.78
CA ASN A 307 2.71 3.67 4.36
C ASN A 307 4.06 3.34 4.98
N THR A 308 5.13 3.31 4.18
CA THR A 308 6.49 3.02 4.64
C THR A 308 7.43 4.08 4.10
N GLN A 309 8.02 4.86 4.98
CA GLN A 309 8.94 5.94 4.64
C GLN A 309 10.37 5.58 5.01
N THR A 310 11.31 5.88 4.12
CA THR A 310 12.74 5.82 4.40
C THR A 310 13.28 7.24 4.44
N ILE A 311 13.87 7.61 5.58
CA ILE A 311 14.31 8.96 5.87
C ILE A 311 15.82 8.93 6.09
N ASN A 312 16.55 9.78 5.36
CA ASN A 312 17.97 9.99 5.65
C ASN A 312 18.09 10.62 7.05
N PRO A 313 18.95 10.11 7.93
CA PRO A 313 19.14 10.66 9.27
C PRO A 313 19.36 12.18 9.30
N ASP A 314 20.09 12.72 8.33
CA ASP A 314 20.36 14.16 8.25
C ASP A 314 19.14 15.01 7.89
N ALA A 315 18.11 14.41 7.29
CA ALA A 315 16.83 15.08 7.07
C ALA A 315 16.04 15.27 8.37
N LEU A 316 16.22 14.37 9.35
CA LEU A 316 15.60 14.51 10.68
C LEU A 316 16.40 15.43 11.60
N GLY A 317 17.71 15.64 11.38
CA GLY A 317 18.55 16.50 12.21
C GLY A 317 19.99 16.02 12.31
N HIS A 318 20.83 16.86 12.87
CA HIS A 318 22.27 16.62 12.97
C HIS A 318 22.71 16.05 14.33
N SER A 319 21.81 16.06 15.33
CA SER A 319 22.01 15.41 16.63
C SER A 319 20.94 14.33 16.85
N GLU A 320 21.21 13.41 17.76
CA GLU A 320 20.27 12.38 18.17
C GLU A 320 18.97 12.99 18.74
N GLU A 321 19.09 13.99 19.60
CA GLU A 321 17.96 14.69 20.18
C GLU A 321 17.08 15.38 19.13
N GLU A 322 17.71 16.09 18.17
CA GLU A 322 16.99 16.70 17.04
C GLU A 322 16.23 15.66 16.19
N ARG A 323 16.86 14.51 15.91
CA ARG A 323 16.22 13.44 15.13
C ARG A 323 14.99 12.87 15.81
N VAL A 324 15.09 12.67 17.13
CA VAL A 324 13.99 12.17 17.95
C VAL A 324 12.85 13.20 17.98
N ASP A 325 13.16 14.45 18.30
CA ASP A 325 12.16 15.51 18.41
C ASP A 325 11.46 15.78 17.07
N ASN A 326 12.21 15.82 15.98
CA ASN A 326 11.63 16.02 14.66
C ASN A 326 10.80 14.81 14.19
N LEU A 327 11.21 13.57 14.52
CA LEU A 327 10.40 12.39 14.22
C LEU A 327 9.07 12.40 15.01
N VAL A 328 9.06 12.84 16.28
CA VAL A 328 7.83 13.01 17.04
C VAL A 328 6.91 14.03 16.38
N GLN A 329 7.45 15.18 15.93
CA GLN A 329 6.67 16.19 15.23
C GLN A 329 6.09 15.67 13.90
N VAL A 330 6.85 14.87 13.16
CA VAL A 330 6.35 14.22 11.93
C VAL A 330 5.21 13.28 12.26
N LEU A 331 5.35 12.43 13.29
CA LEU A 331 4.30 11.48 13.71
C LEU A 331 3.04 12.23 14.17
N ASP A 332 3.20 13.24 15.04
CA ASP A 332 2.08 14.05 15.51
C ASP A 332 1.36 14.73 14.34
N GLY A 333 2.09 15.42 13.47
CA GLY A 333 1.48 16.13 12.33
C GLY A 333 0.83 15.20 11.31
N TYR A 334 1.35 14.01 11.12
CA TYR A 334 0.77 13.00 10.22
C TYR A 334 -0.52 12.39 10.78
N PHE A 335 -0.49 11.98 12.04
CA PHE A 335 -1.65 11.34 12.68
C PHE A 335 -2.75 12.33 13.05
N ASP A 336 -2.44 13.58 13.37
CA ASP A 336 -3.42 14.65 13.61
C ASP A 336 -4.27 14.95 12.36
N GLN A 337 -3.76 14.67 11.16
CA GLN A 337 -4.51 14.76 9.91
C GLN A 337 -5.46 13.58 9.66
N GLY A 338 -5.51 12.59 10.56
CA GLY A 338 -6.34 11.40 10.42
C GLY A 338 -5.69 10.25 9.63
N ALA A 339 -4.39 10.33 9.35
CA ALA A 339 -3.65 9.24 8.73
C ALA A 339 -3.69 7.97 9.60
N HIS A 340 -3.61 6.79 8.96
CA HIS A 340 -3.79 5.51 9.66
C HIS A 340 -2.49 4.90 10.18
N HIS A 341 -1.48 4.70 9.32
CA HIS A 341 -0.32 3.87 9.61
C HIS A 341 0.96 4.46 9.04
N LEU A 342 2.06 4.27 9.77
CA LEU A 342 3.40 4.63 9.30
C LEU A 342 4.46 3.62 9.77
N ASN A 343 5.21 3.09 8.82
CA ASN A 343 6.51 2.48 9.04
C ASN A 343 7.61 3.50 8.80
N VAL A 344 8.61 3.54 9.68
CA VAL A 344 9.75 4.44 9.56
C VAL A 344 11.03 3.64 9.47
N ASN A 345 11.82 3.92 8.44
CA ASN A 345 13.21 3.49 8.30
C ASN A 345 14.11 4.73 8.37
N VAL A 346 15.11 4.73 9.24
CA VAL A 346 16.05 5.86 9.39
C VAL A 346 17.45 5.41 9.03
N PHE A 347 17.77 5.49 7.75
CA PHE A 347 19.11 5.20 7.21
C PHE A 347 19.26 5.75 5.78
N GLY A 348 20.51 5.91 5.33
CA GLY A 348 20.81 6.35 3.96
C GLY A 348 20.75 5.18 2.96
N LYS A 349 20.52 5.53 1.70
CA LYS A 349 20.45 4.57 0.58
C LYS A 349 21.77 3.82 0.36
N GLU A 350 22.89 4.47 0.68
CA GLU A 350 24.23 3.92 0.57
C GLU A 350 24.39 2.67 1.43
N LYS A 351 23.78 2.67 2.63
CA LYS A 351 23.80 1.50 3.53
C LYS A 351 23.09 0.30 2.93
N LEU A 352 21.97 0.50 2.24
CA LEU A 352 21.25 -0.57 1.54
C LEU A 352 22.08 -1.15 0.39
N ILE A 353 22.72 -0.28 -0.39
CA ILE A 353 23.58 -0.70 -1.51
C ILE A 353 24.76 -1.52 -0.99
N ASP A 354 25.45 -1.02 0.04
CA ASP A 354 26.59 -1.73 0.63
C ASP A 354 26.18 -3.08 1.25
N ALA A 355 25.04 -3.12 1.97
CA ALA A 355 24.51 -4.37 2.52
C ALA A 355 24.12 -5.39 1.44
N MET A 356 23.64 -4.93 0.27
CA MET A 356 23.30 -5.78 -0.87
C MET A 356 24.55 -6.33 -1.57
N GLU A 357 25.65 -5.55 -1.63
CA GLU A 357 26.90 -5.93 -2.28
C GLU A 357 27.82 -6.73 -1.37
N HIS A 358 27.71 -6.50 -0.05
CA HIS A 358 28.58 -7.10 0.98
C HIS A 358 27.77 -7.71 2.12
N PRO A 359 26.86 -8.68 1.86
CA PRO A 359 26.00 -9.27 2.88
C PRO A 359 26.77 -10.06 3.95
N GLU A 360 28.03 -10.37 3.70
CA GLU A 360 28.92 -11.10 4.61
C GLU A 360 29.46 -10.25 5.77
N LYS A 361 29.32 -8.92 5.72
CA LYS A 361 29.77 -8.04 6.80
C LYS A 361 28.93 -8.26 8.06
N GLU A 362 29.60 -8.40 9.21
CA GLU A 362 28.98 -8.65 10.51
C GLU A 362 27.91 -7.60 10.87
N GLU A 363 28.11 -6.33 10.48
CA GLU A 363 27.18 -5.24 10.72
C GLU A 363 25.82 -5.40 9.98
N TYR A 364 25.77 -6.21 8.91
CA TYR A 364 24.53 -6.47 8.16
C TYR A 364 23.83 -7.76 8.56
N ALA A 365 24.44 -8.62 9.38
CA ALA A 365 23.87 -9.88 9.82
C ALA A 365 22.48 -9.72 10.50
N ASN A 366 22.25 -8.58 11.13
CA ASN A 366 21.01 -8.22 11.79
C ASN A 366 20.40 -6.88 11.28
N PHE A 367 20.84 -6.43 10.11
CA PHE A 367 20.29 -5.20 9.53
C PHE A 367 18.84 -5.40 9.11
N THR A 368 17.94 -4.90 9.93
CA THR A 368 16.49 -5.02 9.77
C THR A 368 15.91 -3.76 9.14
N ILE A 369 14.97 -3.95 8.21
CA ILE A 369 14.21 -2.89 7.57
C ILE A 369 12.70 -3.15 7.64
N ARG A 370 11.91 -2.08 7.62
CA ARG A 370 10.47 -2.15 7.38
C ARG A 370 10.21 -2.15 5.88
N VAL A 371 9.42 -3.10 5.39
CA VAL A 371 9.14 -3.19 3.94
C VAL A 371 7.73 -2.77 3.57
N SER A 372 6.72 -3.30 4.22
CA SER A 372 5.31 -2.89 4.09
C SER A 372 4.49 -3.72 5.10
N GLY A 373 4.27 -3.18 6.28
CA GLY A 373 3.50 -3.84 7.35
C GLY A 373 4.28 -4.87 8.18
N TYR A 374 5.54 -5.19 7.85
CA TYR A 374 6.41 -6.04 8.66
C TYR A 374 7.88 -5.67 8.48
N ALA A 375 8.72 -6.12 9.41
CA ALA A 375 10.16 -5.98 9.35
C ALA A 375 10.81 -7.27 8.86
N VAL A 376 11.98 -7.15 8.23
CA VAL A 376 12.75 -8.28 7.72
C VAL A 376 14.24 -7.94 7.73
N LYS A 377 15.09 -8.93 7.88
CA LYS A 377 16.53 -8.73 7.63
C LYS A 377 16.74 -8.46 6.14
N PHE A 378 17.39 -7.35 5.83
CA PHE A 378 17.55 -6.92 4.43
C PHE A 378 18.30 -7.95 3.58
N ILE A 379 19.30 -8.62 4.18
CA ILE A 379 20.10 -9.64 3.48
C ILE A 379 19.32 -10.93 3.17
N ASP A 380 18.18 -11.18 3.85
CA ASP A 380 17.32 -12.34 3.61
C ASP A 380 16.34 -12.13 2.44
N LEU A 381 16.20 -10.89 1.96
CA LEU A 381 15.40 -10.58 0.79
C LEU A 381 16.07 -11.10 -0.50
N THR A 382 15.24 -11.49 -1.48
CA THR A 382 15.76 -11.76 -2.82
C THR A 382 16.38 -10.50 -3.43
N ARG A 383 17.33 -10.67 -4.36
CA ARG A 383 17.98 -9.55 -5.05
C ARG A 383 16.97 -8.58 -5.66
N GLU A 384 15.88 -9.09 -6.22
CA GLU A 384 14.82 -8.27 -6.81
C GLU A 384 14.08 -7.43 -5.76
N GLN A 385 13.80 -8.02 -4.58
CA GLN A 385 13.17 -7.30 -3.47
C GLN A 385 14.13 -6.28 -2.86
N GLN A 386 15.42 -6.58 -2.76
CA GLN A 386 16.44 -5.62 -2.34
C GLN A 386 16.50 -4.42 -3.29
N MET A 387 16.50 -4.67 -4.60
CA MET A 387 16.48 -3.63 -5.62
C MET A 387 15.19 -2.79 -5.55
N ASP A 388 14.03 -3.42 -5.30
CA ASP A 388 12.77 -2.72 -5.06
C ASP A 388 12.90 -1.74 -3.88
N VAL A 389 13.41 -2.20 -2.74
CA VAL A 389 13.61 -1.35 -1.55
C VAL A 389 14.59 -0.21 -1.83
N ILE A 390 15.69 -0.46 -2.52
CA ILE A 390 16.69 0.55 -2.90
C ILE A 390 16.11 1.59 -3.87
N SER A 391 15.15 1.20 -4.71
CA SER A 391 14.51 2.11 -5.67
C SER A 391 13.47 3.04 -5.05
N ARG A 392 13.01 2.74 -3.83
CA ARG A 392 12.07 3.59 -3.08
C ARG A 392 12.68 4.95 -2.77
N THR A 393 11.83 5.93 -2.58
CA THR A 393 12.27 7.26 -2.18
C THR A 393 12.96 7.19 -0.81
N CYS A 394 14.16 7.80 -0.73
CA CYS A 394 14.84 8.07 0.52
C CYS A 394 14.84 9.57 0.70
N HIS A 395 14.04 10.07 1.64
CA HIS A 395 13.85 11.49 1.83
C HIS A 395 15.11 12.13 2.41
N ALA A 396 15.69 13.04 1.68
CA ALA A 396 16.85 13.85 2.07
C ALA A 396 16.45 15.20 2.69
N THR A 397 15.16 15.56 2.60
CA THR A 397 14.56 16.78 3.16
C THR A 397 13.21 16.46 3.77
N MET A 398 12.82 17.26 4.74
CA MET A 398 11.49 17.20 5.36
C MET A 398 10.40 17.69 4.42
#